data_557dd7ef8e64a5003b2b2682c2471714
#
_entry.id   557dd7ef8e64a5003b2b2682c2471714
#
_cell.length_a   1.000
_cell.length_b   1.000
_cell.length_c   1.000
_cell.angle_alpha   90.00
_cell.angle_beta   90.00
_cell.angle_gamma   90.00
#
_symmetry.space_group_name_H-M   'P 1'
#
loop_
_entity.id
_entity.type
_entity.pdbx_description
1 polymer ?
#
loop_
_entity_poly.entity_id
_entity_poly.type
_entity_poly.pdbx_seq_one_letter_code
_entity_poly.pdbx_strand_id
1 'polypeptide(L)'
;ETMKTFEKIPHVTSAYPDLNLNVIMRQGAYEGNVQLHGIPLGAMKNIKLGEGSLPTVETKNMEMVVGNMVAQNFSNAKTGKGYWDTGEMPDIDFINKPMFTIFDTDAYYQSKGNSGGDDGSQKVAAPKKYMLKTAGMVTGGPDEWRDYSYGVYVDLDKLKTQLKQIFKKKPIPGQPTNKKGKPYNYFVYEEATVNVDDMDHVIEVQKAISNMGYEANSQMEWLEQSKQQSNMIQAALGGIGAVSLLVAAIGIANTMMMSIYERTKE
;
A
#
# COMPACT_ATOMS: atom_id res chain seq x y z
N GLU A 1 7.09 -22.48 5.68
CA GLU A 1 6.13 -23.58 5.40
C GLU A 1 4.86 -23.04 4.77
N THR A 2 4.23 -21.99 5.30
CA THR A 2 3.00 -21.39 4.78
C THR A 2 3.11 -20.95 3.31
N MET A 3 4.19 -20.29 2.92
CA MET A 3 4.40 -19.88 1.52
C MET A 3 4.42 -21.07 0.57
N LYS A 4 5.12 -22.15 0.93
CA LYS A 4 5.12 -23.40 0.15
C LYS A 4 3.75 -24.07 0.05
N THR A 5 2.87 -23.82 1.02
CA THR A 5 1.49 -24.30 0.97
C THR A 5 0.67 -23.47 0.00
N PHE A 6 0.86 -22.17 -0.04
CA PHE A 6 0.19 -21.29 -1.01
C PHE A 6 0.65 -21.58 -2.45
N GLU A 7 1.94 -21.84 -2.66
CA GLU A 7 2.47 -22.20 -3.99
C GLU A 7 1.93 -23.53 -4.56
N LYS A 8 1.30 -24.36 -3.72
CA LYS A 8 0.65 -25.61 -4.17
C LYS A 8 -0.80 -25.40 -4.62
N ILE A 9 -1.38 -24.24 -4.36
CA ILE A 9 -2.73 -23.90 -4.83
C ILE A 9 -2.67 -23.79 -6.36
N PRO A 10 -3.61 -24.39 -7.09
CA PRO A 10 -3.70 -24.22 -8.55
C PRO A 10 -3.72 -22.71 -8.90
N HIS A 11 -3.10 -22.35 -10.01
CA HIS A 11 -3.04 -20.98 -10.52
C HIS A 11 -2.15 -20.02 -9.71
N VAL A 12 -1.54 -20.43 -8.61
CA VAL A 12 -0.53 -19.64 -7.91
C VAL A 12 0.81 -19.76 -8.60
N THR A 13 1.37 -18.64 -9.03
CA THR A 13 2.69 -18.58 -9.69
C THR A 13 3.82 -18.35 -8.71
N SER A 14 3.58 -17.60 -7.65
CA SER A 14 4.53 -17.39 -6.57
C SER A 14 3.84 -16.87 -5.31
N ALA A 15 4.41 -17.15 -4.15
CA ALA A 15 4.00 -16.59 -2.87
C ALA A 15 5.23 -16.15 -2.08
N TYR A 16 5.18 -14.96 -1.50
CA TYR A 16 6.28 -14.44 -0.69
C TYR A 16 5.78 -13.67 0.52
N PRO A 17 6.52 -13.75 1.64
CA PRO A 17 6.17 -13.00 2.83
C PRO A 17 6.58 -11.54 2.69
N ASP A 18 5.82 -10.66 3.32
CA ASP A 18 6.16 -9.25 3.51
C ASP A 18 6.42 -8.98 4.99
N LEU A 19 7.60 -8.43 5.29
CA LEU A 19 7.96 -8.02 6.64
C LEU A 19 7.72 -6.51 6.78
N ASN A 20 6.56 -6.16 7.33
CA ASN A 20 6.15 -4.78 7.49
C ASN A 20 6.63 -4.18 8.79
N LEU A 21 7.16 -2.97 8.72
CA LEU A 21 7.62 -2.19 9.86
C LEU A 21 7.27 -0.72 9.67
N ASN A 22 6.77 -0.07 10.70
CA ASN A 22 6.69 1.38 10.72
C ASN A 22 8.04 1.96 11.14
N VAL A 23 8.57 2.87 10.34
CA VAL A 23 9.84 3.56 10.61
C VAL A 23 9.67 5.05 10.49
N ILE A 24 10.49 5.81 11.21
CA ILE A 24 10.55 7.26 11.03
C ILE A 24 11.70 7.56 10.07
N MET A 25 11.39 8.21 8.97
CA MET A 25 12.37 8.71 8.02
C MET A 25 12.53 10.22 8.12
N ARG A 26 13.76 10.70 7.96
CA ARG A 26 14.08 12.13 8.08
C ARG A 26 15.04 12.56 6.99
N GLN A 27 14.76 13.74 6.44
CA GLN A 27 15.68 14.45 5.56
C GLN A 27 15.54 15.97 5.80
N GLY A 28 16.63 16.61 6.16
CA GLY A 28 16.62 18.05 6.46
C GLY A 28 15.65 18.41 7.59
N ALA A 29 14.70 19.29 7.28
CA ALA A 29 13.66 19.73 8.20
C ALA A 29 12.43 18.82 8.21
N TYR A 30 12.36 17.81 7.34
CA TYR A 30 11.19 16.96 7.19
C TYR A 30 11.37 15.60 7.89
N GLU A 31 10.29 15.11 8.45
CA GLU A 31 10.19 13.75 9.01
C GLU A 31 8.86 13.14 8.62
N GLY A 32 8.85 11.83 8.41
CA GLY A 32 7.64 11.08 8.05
C GLY A 32 7.61 9.72 8.71
N ASN A 33 6.41 9.27 9.07
CA ASN A 33 6.15 7.88 9.44
C ASN A 33 5.86 7.12 8.15
N VAL A 34 6.69 6.14 7.87
CA VAL A 34 6.67 5.42 6.59
C VAL A 34 6.61 3.92 6.85
N GLN A 35 5.80 3.22 6.09
CA GLN A 35 5.75 1.78 6.11
C GLN A 35 6.90 1.19 5.27
N LEU A 36 7.77 0.45 5.93
CA LEU A 36 8.91 -0.24 5.32
C LEU A 36 8.56 -1.70 5.10
N HIS A 37 8.62 -2.13 3.86
CA HIS A 37 8.31 -3.47 3.40
C HIS A 37 9.59 -4.24 3.06
N GLY A 38 9.84 -5.31 3.79
CA GLY A 38 10.89 -6.26 3.47
C GLY A 38 10.36 -7.37 2.58
N ILE A 39 10.66 -7.33 1.29
CA ILE A 39 10.23 -8.32 0.31
C ILE A 39 11.44 -8.97 -0.37
N PRO A 40 11.33 -10.22 -0.87
CA PRO A 40 12.43 -10.86 -1.60
C PRO A 40 12.82 -10.07 -2.86
N LEU A 41 14.11 -10.03 -3.19
CA LEU A 41 14.60 -9.34 -4.40
C LEU A 41 13.91 -9.81 -5.69
N GLY A 42 13.52 -11.10 -5.74
CA GLY A 42 12.75 -11.64 -6.86
C GLY A 42 11.40 -10.96 -7.05
N ALA A 43 10.73 -10.61 -5.95
CA ALA A 43 9.44 -9.93 -5.95
C ALA A 43 9.58 -8.44 -6.35
N MET A 44 10.70 -7.80 -6.02
CA MET A 44 10.96 -6.42 -6.41
C MET A 44 10.98 -6.20 -7.93
N LYS A 45 11.22 -7.22 -8.73
CA LYS A 45 11.18 -7.15 -10.20
C LYS A 45 9.81 -6.73 -10.74
N ASN A 46 8.76 -6.90 -9.96
CA ASN A 46 7.41 -6.47 -10.32
C ASN A 46 7.20 -4.95 -10.15
N ILE A 47 8.11 -4.28 -9.44
CA ILE A 47 8.04 -2.84 -9.21
C ILE A 47 8.50 -2.11 -10.48
N LYS A 48 7.62 -1.30 -11.04
CA LYS A 48 7.95 -0.45 -12.20
C LYS A 48 8.60 0.84 -11.70
N LEU A 49 9.84 1.06 -12.09
CA LEU A 49 10.59 2.26 -11.70
C LEU A 49 10.40 3.37 -12.71
N GLY A 50 10.30 4.61 -12.22
CA GLY A 50 10.40 5.83 -13.01
C GLY A 50 11.83 6.39 -13.03
N GLU A 51 12.59 6.18 -11.95
CA GLU A 51 13.95 6.65 -11.78
C GLU A 51 14.79 5.66 -10.98
N GLY A 52 16.09 5.60 -11.24
CA GLY A 52 17.03 4.74 -10.56
C GLY A 52 17.03 3.29 -11.04
N SER A 53 17.40 2.36 -10.17
CA SER A 53 17.48 0.92 -10.45
C SER A 53 17.03 0.10 -9.26
N LEU A 54 16.69 -1.18 -9.49
CA LEU A 54 16.39 -2.11 -8.40
C LEU A 54 17.67 -2.47 -7.64
N PRO A 55 17.58 -2.68 -6.30
CA PRO A 55 18.68 -3.22 -5.53
C PRO A 55 19.09 -4.60 -6.06
N THR A 56 20.38 -4.90 -5.98
CA THR A 56 20.95 -6.19 -6.42
C THR A 56 21.50 -6.99 -5.25
N VAL A 57 21.75 -8.27 -5.48
CA VAL A 57 22.39 -9.16 -4.49
C VAL A 57 23.79 -8.65 -4.11
N GLU A 58 24.52 -8.09 -5.06
CA GLU A 58 25.90 -7.62 -4.89
C GLU A 58 26.03 -6.38 -4.02
N THR A 59 24.94 -5.62 -3.87
CA THR A 59 24.92 -4.43 -3.03
C THR A 59 25.10 -4.81 -1.57
N LYS A 60 26.24 -4.45 -0.94
CA LYS A 60 26.54 -4.80 0.46
C LYS A 60 25.57 -4.18 1.45
N ASN A 61 25.20 -2.92 1.22
CA ASN A 61 24.31 -2.18 2.10
C ASN A 61 22.85 -2.40 1.70
N MET A 62 21.95 -2.24 2.65
CA MET A 62 20.51 -2.21 2.36
C MET A 62 20.19 -0.91 1.62
N GLU A 63 19.64 -1.04 0.44
CA GLU A 63 19.11 0.07 -0.36
C GLU A 63 17.61 -0.07 -0.47
N MET A 64 16.93 1.05 -0.70
CA MET A 64 15.46 1.09 -0.73
C MET A 64 14.95 1.53 -2.10
N VAL A 65 13.77 1.04 -2.44
CA VAL A 65 12.92 1.57 -3.51
C VAL A 65 11.78 2.33 -2.86
N VAL A 66 11.56 3.56 -3.26
CA VAL A 66 10.59 4.46 -2.64
C VAL A 66 9.37 4.60 -3.54
N GLY A 67 8.17 4.45 -2.95
CA GLY A 67 6.91 4.70 -3.63
C GLY A 67 6.77 6.18 -4.01
N ASN A 68 6.15 6.46 -5.16
CA ASN A 68 6.00 7.82 -5.70
C ASN A 68 5.14 8.75 -4.81
N MET A 69 4.29 8.19 -3.96
CA MET A 69 3.42 8.97 -3.04
C MET A 69 3.96 9.05 -1.60
N VAL A 70 5.12 8.45 -1.31
CA VAL A 70 5.69 8.40 0.05
C VAL A 70 5.98 9.80 0.60
N ALA A 71 6.31 10.77 -0.26
CA ALA A 71 6.54 12.16 0.14
C ALA A 71 5.36 12.79 0.88
N GLN A 72 4.12 12.37 0.59
CA GLN A 72 2.92 12.87 1.26
C GLN A 72 2.88 12.58 2.76
N ASN A 73 3.61 11.54 3.22
CA ASN A 73 3.69 11.15 4.62
C ASN A 73 4.68 12.01 5.44
N PHE A 74 5.35 12.95 4.80
CA PHE A 74 6.33 13.80 5.46
C PHE A 74 5.73 15.15 5.85
N SER A 75 6.14 15.60 7.01
CA SER A 75 5.81 16.92 7.55
C SER A 75 7.06 17.62 8.07
N ASN A 76 6.99 18.93 8.19
CA ASN A 76 8.07 19.68 8.80
C ASN A 76 8.16 19.36 10.30
N ALA A 77 9.30 18.89 10.75
CA ALA A 77 9.52 18.38 12.11
C ALA A 77 9.30 19.44 13.22
N LYS A 78 9.34 20.74 12.87
CA LYS A 78 9.13 21.85 13.81
C LYS A 78 7.68 22.32 13.85
N THR A 79 7.04 22.44 12.66
CA THR A 79 5.68 23.00 12.56
C THR A 79 4.60 21.93 12.52
N GLY A 80 4.96 20.68 12.25
CA GLY A 80 4.02 19.57 12.04
C GLY A 80 3.25 19.62 10.72
N LYS A 81 3.43 20.68 9.90
CA LYS A 81 2.68 20.85 8.66
C LYS A 81 3.27 20.02 7.54
N GLY A 82 2.42 19.30 6.83
CA GLY A 82 2.75 18.46 5.67
C GLY A 82 1.83 18.70 4.49
N TYR A 83 1.86 17.78 3.53
CA TYR A 83 1.04 17.84 2.31
C TYR A 83 -0.46 18.00 2.63
N TRP A 84 -0.95 17.24 3.60
CA TRP A 84 -2.38 17.23 3.96
C TRP A 84 -2.87 18.52 4.64
N ASP A 85 -1.94 19.36 5.16
CA ASP A 85 -2.26 20.64 5.79
C ASP A 85 -2.13 21.80 4.81
N THR A 86 -1.20 21.70 3.86
CA THR A 86 -0.80 22.82 2.99
C THR A 86 -1.21 22.63 1.54
N GLY A 87 -1.44 21.39 1.10
CA GLY A 87 -1.61 21.03 -0.30
C GLY A 87 -0.30 21.06 -1.11
N GLU A 88 0.82 21.41 -0.48
CA GLU A 88 2.12 21.50 -1.13
C GLU A 88 2.98 20.27 -0.79
N MET A 89 3.63 19.70 -1.80
CA MET A 89 4.49 18.53 -1.63
C MET A 89 5.75 18.94 -0.87
N PRO A 90 6.15 18.19 0.18
CA PRO A 90 7.42 18.44 0.88
C PRO A 90 8.61 18.33 -0.08
N ASP A 91 9.56 19.26 0.03
CA ASP A 91 10.80 19.25 -0.77
C ASP A 91 11.77 18.19 -0.23
N ILE A 92 11.60 16.96 -0.71
CA ILE A 92 12.41 15.80 -0.34
C ILE A 92 13.04 15.21 -1.58
N ASP A 93 14.36 15.13 -1.59
CA ASP A 93 15.14 14.51 -2.64
C ASP A 93 15.53 13.08 -2.23
N PHE A 94 14.70 12.11 -2.62
CA PHE A 94 14.95 10.72 -2.28
C PHE A 94 16.17 10.13 -3.00
N ILE A 95 16.43 10.54 -4.24
CA ILE A 95 17.47 9.93 -5.09
C ILE A 95 18.86 10.43 -4.73
N ASN A 96 19.04 11.76 -4.67
CA ASN A 96 20.37 12.35 -4.57
C ASN A 96 20.82 12.53 -3.11
N LYS A 97 19.88 12.51 -2.15
CA LYS A 97 20.17 12.70 -0.72
C LYS A 97 19.79 11.46 0.09
N PRO A 98 20.69 11.02 0.99
CA PRO A 98 20.38 9.87 1.85
C PRO A 98 19.26 10.21 2.85
N MET A 99 18.47 9.19 3.18
CA MET A 99 17.45 9.24 4.21
C MET A 99 17.99 8.71 5.53
N PHE A 100 17.71 9.40 6.63
CA PHE A 100 17.98 8.91 7.96
C PHE A 100 16.76 8.19 8.51
N THR A 101 16.91 6.90 8.76
CA THR A 101 15.83 6.02 9.20
C THR A 101 16.00 5.63 10.67
N ILE A 102 14.93 5.72 11.43
CA ILE A 102 14.83 5.30 12.82
C ILE A 102 13.93 4.08 12.88
N PHE A 103 14.49 2.93 13.23
CA PHE A 103 13.76 1.67 13.35
C PHE A 103 13.10 1.49 14.71
N ASP A 104 13.68 2.05 15.76
CA ASP A 104 13.12 2.02 17.13
C ASP A 104 12.14 3.19 17.30
N THR A 105 10.93 3.00 16.79
CA THR A 105 9.86 4.00 16.83
C THR A 105 9.34 4.22 18.23
N ASP A 106 9.34 3.18 19.08
CA ASP A 106 8.93 3.28 20.48
C ASP A 106 9.87 4.21 21.25
N ALA A 107 11.17 4.01 21.13
CA ALA A 107 12.16 4.90 21.76
C ALA A 107 12.09 6.32 21.16
N TYR A 108 11.76 6.46 19.87
CA TYR A 108 11.60 7.75 19.24
C TYR A 108 10.44 8.56 19.85
N TYR A 109 9.25 7.96 19.95
CA TYR A 109 8.09 8.65 20.53
C TYR A 109 8.25 8.90 22.03
N GLN A 110 8.84 7.97 22.79
CA GLN A 110 9.18 8.19 24.20
C GLN A 110 10.15 9.37 24.38
N SER A 111 11.16 9.48 23.52
CA SER A 111 12.10 10.60 23.59
C SER A 111 11.47 11.96 23.27
N LYS A 112 10.46 11.98 22.38
CA LYS A 112 9.68 13.20 22.07
C LYS A 112 8.65 13.55 23.13
N GLY A 113 7.95 12.57 23.69
CA GLY A 113 6.94 12.78 24.74
C GLY A 113 7.53 13.33 26.03
N ASN A 114 8.74 12.95 26.39
CA ASN A 114 9.46 13.41 27.59
C ASN A 114 10.10 14.82 27.44
N SER A 115 9.98 15.45 26.26
CA SER A 115 10.55 16.78 26.02
C SER A 115 9.69 17.93 26.58
N GLY A 116 8.51 17.65 27.11
CA GLY A 116 7.52 18.67 27.52
C GLY A 116 7.14 18.72 29.02
N GLY A 117 7.70 17.86 29.86
CA GLY A 117 7.37 17.82 31.30
C GLY A 117 8.59 18.00 32.19
N ASP A 118 8.56 18.99 33.04
CA ASP A 118 9.54 19.25 34.13
C ASP A 118 9.27 18.32 35.33
N ASP A 119 8.98 17.08 35.06
CA ASP A 119 8.50 16.07 36.04
C ASP A 119 9.60 15.02 36.36
N GLY A 120 10.85 15.36 36.45
CA GLY A 120 11.89 14.47 36.99
C GLY A 120 12.08 13.10 36.33
N SER A 121 11.35 12.77 35.26
CA SER A 121 11.48 11.52 34.53
C SER A 121 12.79 11.51 33.75
N GLN A 122 13.54 10.40 33.84
CA GLN A 122 14.80 10.22 33.16
C GLN A 122 14.65 10.47 31.64
N LYS A 123 15.45 11.39 31.10
CA LYS A 123 15.51 11.64 29.64
C LYS A 123 15.85 10.35 28.93
N VAL A 124 14.91 9.81 28.19
CA VAL A 124 15.15 8.66 27.31
C VAL A 124 16.09 9.11 26.19
N ALA A 125 17.20 8.37 26.01
CA ALA A 125 18.17 8.70 24.97
C ALA A 125 17.50 8.60 23.59
N ALA A 126 17.77 9.58 22.73
CA ALA A 126 17.27 9.56 21.36
C ALA A 126 17.75 8.29 20.61
N PRO A 127 16.87 7.62 19.86
CA PRO A 127 17.21 6.40 19.15
C PRO A 127 18.24 6.66 18.05
N LYS A 128 19.01 5.61 17.72
CA LYS A 128 20.01 5.67 16.64
C LYS A 128 19.34 5.86 15.29
N LYS A 129 19.94 6.70 14.45
CA LYS A 129 19.57 6.92 13.07
C LYS A 129 20.46 6.09 12.16
N TYR A 130 19.87 5.47 11.16
CA TYR A 130 20.57 4.67 10.16
C TYR A 130 20.37 5.31 8.80
N MET A 131 21.45 5.47 8.07
CA MET A 131 21.39 6.05 6.73
C MET A 131 20.98 4.97 5.74
N LEU A 132 19.89 5.20 5.02
CA LEU A 132 19.44 4.38 3.89
C LEU A 132 19.58 5.20 2.60
N LYS A 133 20.12 4.54 1.59
CA LYS A 133 20.23 5.08 0.24
C LYS A 133 19.07 4.59 -0.61
N THR A 134 18.48 5.48 -1.38
CA THR A 134 17.48 5.10 -2.38
C THR A 134 18.18 4.58 -3.64
N ALA A 135 17.79 3.41 -4.08
CA ALA A 135 18.24 2.83 -5.34
C ALA A 135 17.32 3.25 -6.50
N GLY A 136 16.03 3.37 -6.26
CA GLY A 136 15.07 3.79 -7.27
C GLY A 136 13.75 4.26 -6.69
N MET A 137 12.94 4.89 -7.53
CA MET A 137 11.60 5.35 -7.22
C MET A 137 10.56 4.71 -8.14
N VAL A 138 9.40 4.41 -7.59
CA VAL A 138 8.26 3.90 -8.34
C VAL A 138 7.81 4.95 -9.37
N THR A 139 7.42 4.50 -10.56
CA THR A 139 6.92 5.36 -11.63
C THR A 139 5.60 6.02 -11.25
N GLY A 140 5.39 7.26 -11.67
CA GLY A 140 4.16 8.03 -11.45
C GLY A 140 4.42 9.38 -10.82
N GLY A 141 3.42 10.27 -10.89
CA GLY A 141 3.44 11.56 -10.20
C GLY A 141 3.31 11.40 -8.68
N PRO A 142 3.61 12.44 -7.91
CA PRO A 142 3.58 12.39 -6.44
C PRO A 142 2.17 12.25 -5.86
N ASP A 143 1.14 12.35 -6.66
CA ASP A 143 -0.30 12.20 -6.35
C ASP A 143 -0.99 11.15 -7.24
N GLU A 144 -0.23 10.48 -8.11
CA GLU A 144 -0.75 9.45 -9.00
C GLU A 144 -0.62 8.06 -8.37
N TRP A 145 -1.76 7.44 -8.05
CA TRP A 145 -1.76 6.09 -7.48
C TRP A 145 -1.26 5.04 -8.48
N ARG A 146 -0.35 4.22 -8.03
CA ARG A 146 0.20 3.04 -8.71
C ARG A 146 0.40 1.92 -7.70
N ASP A 147 0.63 0.72 -8.18
CA ASP A 147 1.11 -0.34 -7.31
C ASP A 147 2.42 0.09 -6.66
N TYR A 148 2.58 -0.22 -5.38
CA TYR A 148 3.76 0.16 -4.57
C TYR A 148 3.93 1.66 -4.28
N SER A 149 2.90 2.50 -4.47
CA SER A 149 2.99 3.97 -4.32
C SER A 149 3.28 4.44 -2.90
N TYR A 150 2.75 3.77 -1.88
CA TYR A 150 2.76 4.29 -0.50
C TYR A 150 3.86 3.75 0.39
N GLY A 151 4.53 2.69 -0.02
CA GLY A 151 5.54 2.00 0.79
C GLY A 151 6.97 2.31 0.38
N VAL A 152 7.88 1.93 1.25
CA VAL A 152 9.32 1.84 0.97
C VAL A 152 9.72 0.39 1.00
N TYR A 153 10.37 -0.09 -0.05
CA TYR A 153 10.66 -1.51 -0.27
C TYR A 153 12.16 -1.77 -0.15
N VAL A 154 12.51 -2.78 0.62
CA VAL A 154 13.90 -3.21 0.83
C VAL A 154 14.02 -4.73 0.72
N ASP A 155 15.23 -5.21 0.49
CA ASP A 155 15.51 -6.64 0.49
C ASP A 155 15.23 -7.26 1.87
N LEU A 156 14.36 -8.26 1.90
CA LEU A 156 13.92 -8.96 3.11
C LEU A 156 15.08 -9.52 3.94
N ASP A 157 16.06 -10.14 3.31
CA ASP A 157 17.15 -10.78 4.05
C ASP A 157 18.13 -9.76 4.64
N LYS A 158 18.38 -8.67 3.92
CA LYS A 158 19.15 -7.54 4.44
C LYS A 158 18.41 -6.84 5.58
N LEU A 159 17.08 -6.65 5.46
CA LEU A 159 16.27 -6.08 6.53
C LEU A 159 16.32 -6.93 7.80
N LYS A 160 16.11 -8.24 7.70
CA LYS A 160 16.22 -9.18 8.84
C LYS A 160 17.60 -9.08 9.52
N THR A 161 18.66 -9.04 8.72
CA THR A 161 20.02 -8.92 9.22
C THR A 161 20.22 -7.61 9.96
N GLN A 162 19.77 -6.51 9.38
CA GLN A 162 19.85 -5.18 9.97
C GLN A 162 19.07 -5.09 11.29
N LEU A 163 17.84 -5.61 11.33
CA LEU A 163 17.01 -5.61 12.53
C LEU A 163 17.65 -6.43 13.66
N LYS A 164 18.21 -7.61 13.36
CA LYS A 164 18.96 -8.41 14.36
C LYS A 164 20.17 -7.66 14.90
N GLN A 165 20.87 -6.89 14.08
CA GLN A 165 22.01 -6.07 14.52
C GLN A 165 21.59 -4.88 15.39
N ILE A 166 20.46 -4.22 15.02
CA ILE A 166 19.94 -3.05 15.75
C ILE A 166 19.42 -3.45 17.12
N PHE A 167 18.48 -4.40 17.13
CA PHE A 167 17.73 -4.75 18.33
C PHE A 167 18.40 -5.80 19.20
N LYS A 168 19.25 -6.67 18.62
CA LYS A 168 19.94 -7.76 19.34
C LYS A 168 18.97 -8.63 20.15
N LYS A 169 18.85 -8.34 21.47
CA LYS A 169 17.96 -9.03 22.42
C LYS A 169 16.73 -8.22 22.81
N LYS A 170 16.57 -7.01 22.26
CA LYS A 170 15.41 -6.16 22.52
C LYS A 170 14.25 -6.57 21.60
N PRO A 171 13.00 -6.35 22.02
CA PRO A 171 11.85 -6.49 21.14
C PRO A 171 11.97 -5.56 19.92
N ILE A 172 11.53 -6.06 18.79
CA ILE A 172 11.44 -5.26 17.55
C ILE A 172 10.01 -4.71 17.51
N PRO A 173 9.82 -3.39 17.33
CA PRO A 173 8.48 -2.82 17.18
C PRO A 173 7.67 -3.55 16.08
N GLY A 174 6.41 -3.87 16.37
CA GLY A 174 5.56 -4.64 15.46
C GLY A 174 5.79 -6.16 15.46
N GLN A 175 6.81 -6.68 16.16
CA GLN A 175 7.02 -8.13 16.25
C GLN A 175 6.54 -8.68 17.60
N PRO A 176 5.91 -9.87 17.62
CA PRO A 176 5.42 -10.46 18.85
C PRO A 176 6.55 -10.86 19.79
N THR A 177 6.24 -10.81 21.08
CA THR A 177 7.14 -11.25 22.15
C THR A 177 6.54 -12.44 22.90
N ASN A 178 7.41 -13.21 23.55
CA ASN A 178 6.96 -14.28 24.42
C ASN A 178 6.35 -13.74 25.72
N LYS A 179 5.77 -14.62 26.55
CA LYS A 179 5.14 -14.26 27.84
C LYS A 179 6.08 -13.52 28.82
N LYS A 180 7.38 -13.53 28.58
CA LYS A 180 8.40 -12.83 29.39
C LYS A 180 8.89 -11.54 28.72
N GLY A 181 8.22 -11.04 27.67
CA GLY A 181 8.58 -9.81 26.93
C GLY A 181 9.85 -9.95 26.07
N LYS A 182 10.36 -11.17 25.81
CA LYS A 182 11.54 -11.37 24.97
C LYS A 182 11.14 -11.67 23.53
N PRO A 183 11.91 -11.19 22.54
CA PRO A 183 11.65 -11.49 21.12
C PRO A 183 11.83 -13.00 20.84
N TYR A 184 11.09 -13.48 19.85
CA TYR A 184 11.30 -14.82 19.30
C TYR A 184 12.56 -14.87 18.44
N ASN A 185 13.07 -16.08 18.19
CA ASN A 185 14.25 -16.31 17.34
C ASN A 185 13.92 -16.22 15.84
N TYR A 186 12.65 -16.07 15.49
CA TYR A 186 12.13 -16.01 14.12
C TYR A 186 11.28 -14.75 13.94
N PHE A 187 11.18 -14.29 12.72
CA PHE A 187 10.28 -13.21 12.35
C PHE A 187 8.89 -13.77 12.07
N VAL A 188 7.87 -13.04 12.52
CA VAL A 188 6.47 -13.30 12.18
C VAL A 188 6.10 -12.33 11.06
N TYR A 189 5.48 -12.86 10.04
CA TYR A 189 4.99 -12.08 8.90
C TYR A 189 3.49 -11.92 9.05
N GLU A 190 3.02 -10.69 9.02
CA GLU A 190 1.61 -10.36 9.10
C GLU A 190 0.94 -10.45 7.74
N GLU A 191 1.71 -10.21 6.69
CA GLU A 191 1.24 -10.19 5.31
C GLU A 191 2.07 -11.11 4.41
N ALA A 192 1.41 -11.61 3.38
CA ALA A 192 2.04 -12.33 2.29
C ALA A 192 1.37 -11.97 0.97
N THR A 193 2.17 -11.78 -0.05
CA THR A 193 1.65 -11.57 -1.41
C THR A 193 1.63 -12.89 -2.15
N VAL A 194 0.50 -13.19 -2.79
CA VAL A 194 0.31 -14.35 -3.65
C VAL A 194 0.02 -13.87 -5.06
N ASN A 195 0.88 -14.22 -5.99
CA ASN A 195 0.69 -13.90 -7.40
C ASN A 195 -0.05 -15.04 -8.10
N VAL A 196 -1.04 -14.66 -8.90
CA VAL A 196 -1.89 -15.58 -9.67
C VAL A 196 -1.55 -15.45 -11.16
N ASP A 197 -1.72 -16.50 -11.92
CA ASP A 197 -1.40 -16.57 -13.35
C ASP A 197 -2.33 -15.71 -14.21
N ASP A 198 -3.63 -15.67 -13.87
CA ASP A 198 -4.64 -14.89 -14.57
C ASP A 198 -5.64 -14.24 -13.61
N MET A 199 -6.20 -13.09 -14.00
CA MET A 199 -7.20 -12.36 -13.23
C MET A 199 -8.47 -13.17 -12.97
N ASP A 200 -8.85 -14.04 -13.89
CA ASP A 200 -10.05 -14.86 -13.76
C ASP A 200 -9.93 -15.91 -12.64
N HIS A 201 -8.70 -16.29 -12.25
CA HIS A 201 -8.44 -17.25 -11.20
C HIS A 201 -8.27 -16.62 -9.80
N VAL A 202 -8.19 -15.28 -9.70
CA VAL A 202 -7.92 -14.58 -8.43
C VAL A 202 -8.97 -14.91 -7.36
N ILE A 203 -10.25 -14.93 -7.72
CA ILE A 203 -11.33 -15.22 -6.77
C ILE A 203 -11.29 -16.68 -6.28
N GLU A 204 -10.91 -17.61 -7.15
CA GLU A 204 -10.76 -19.03 -6.78
C GLU A 204 -9.59 -19.21 -5.79
N VAL A 205 -8.45 -18.62 -6.10
CA VAL A 205 -7.26 -18.65 -5.21
C VAL A 205 -7.56 -17.95 -3.87
N GLN A 206 -8.24 -16.80 -3.88
CA GLN A 206 -8.67 -16.09 -2.68
C GLN A 206 -9.53 -16.98 -1.79
N LYS A 207 -10.53 -17.67 -2.35
CA LYS A 207 -11.38 -18.60 -1.60
C LYS A 207 -10.59 -19.78 -1.04
N ALA A 208 -9.64 -20.32 -1.82
CA ALA A 208 -8.78 -21.41 -1.36
C ALA A 208 -7.93 -21.00 -0.15
N ILE A 209 -7.35 -19.80 -0.16
CA ILE A 209 -6.57 -19.24 0.96
C ILE A 209 -7.47 -18.98 2.16
N SER A 210 -8.68 -18.43 1.96
CA SER A 210 -9.65 -18.17 3.03
C SER A 210 -10.12 -19.46 3.69
N ASN A 211 -10.32 -20.53 2.94
CA ASN A 211 -10.66 -21.85 3.46
C ASN A 211 -9.55 -22.49 4.32
N MET A 212 -8.31 -22.04 4.15
CA MET A 212 -7.19 -22.44 5.02
C MET A 212 -7.13 -21.63 6.33
N GLY A 213 -8.06 -20.70 6.55
CA GLY A 213 -8.16 -19.89 7.77
C GLY A 213 -7.33 -18.59 7.72
N TYR A 214 -6.88 -18.17 6.56
CA TYR A 214 -6.21 -16.88 6.37
C TYR A 214 -7.19 -15.84 5.81
N GLU A 215 -7.00 -14.59 6.19
CA GLU A 215 -7.68 -13.47 5.53
C GLU A 215 -7.01 -13.21 4.19
N ALA A 216 -7.79 -13.22 3.11
CA ALA A 216 -7.28 -12.99 1.76
C ALA A 216 -8.09 -11.86 1.09
N ASN A 217 -7.39 -10.81 0.70
CA ASN A 217 -7.96 -9.63 0.05
C ASN A 217 -7.41 -9.51 -1.37
N SER A 218 -8.27 -9.15 -2.31
CA SER A 218 -7.86 -8.88 -3.69
C SER A 218 -8.57 -7.64 -4.23
N GLN A 219 -7.92 -6.97 -5.17
CA GLN A 219 -8.55 -5.84 -5.89
C GLN A 219 -9.71 -6.30 -6.80
N MET A 220 -9.74 -7.57 -7.17
CA MET A 220 -10.80 -8.16 -8.00
C MET A 220 -12.16 -8.11 -7.31
N GLU A 221 -12.22 -8.29 -6.01
CA GLU A 221 -13.46 -8.20 -5.23
C GLU A 221 -14.09 -6.81 -5.33
N TRP A 222 -13.27 -5.77 -5.21
CA TRP A 222 -13.73 -4.39 -5.41
C TRP A 222 -14.17 -4.12 -6.85
N LEU A 223 -13.46 -4.65 -7.84
CA LEU A 223 -13.84 -4.55 -9.26
C LEU A 223 -15.15 -5.25 -9.55
N GLU A 224 -15.39 -6.43 -9.00
CA GLU A 224 -16.67 -7.15 -9.15
C GLU A 224 -17.83 -6.37 -8.52
N GLN A 225 -17.65 -5.82 -7.33
CA GLN A 225 -18.67 -4.98 -6.68
C GLN A 225 -18.97 -3.73 -7.52
N SER A 226 -17.95 -3.06 -8.01
CA SER A 226 -18.09 -1.87 -8.87
C SER A 226 -18.82 -2.21 -10.17
N LYS A 227 -18.52 -3.36 -10.79
CA LYS A 227 -19.18 -3.87 -11.99
C LYS A 227 -20.66 -4.18 -11.73
N GLN A 228 -20.97 -4.84 -10.61
CA GLN A 228 -22.37 -5.11 -10.22
C GLN A 228 -23.15 -3.82 -10.00
N GLN A 229 -22.56 -2.83 -9.33
CA GLN A 229 -23.17 -1.51 -9.15
C GLN A 229 -23.42 -0.80 -10.49
N SER A 230 -22.45 -0.82 -11.40
CA SER A 230 -22.60 -0.26 -12.75
C SER A 230 -23.70 -0.94 -13.55
N ASN A 231 -23.79 -2.27 -13.48
CA ASN A 231 -24.85 -3.03 -14.14
C ASN A 231 -26.24 -2.68 -13.60
N MET A 232 -26.37 -2.47 -12.28
CA MET A 232 -27.62 -2.04 -11.65
C MET A 232 -28.04 -0.65 -12.13
N ILE A 233 -27.09 0.29 -12.19
CA ILE A 233 -27.35 1.66 -12.71
C ILE A 233 -27.78 1.59 -14.18
N GLN A 234 -27.08 0.81 -15.00
CA GLN A 234 -27.42 0.65 -16.42
C GLN A 234 -28.82 0.04 -16.61
N ALA A 235 -29.18 -0.97 -15.81
CA ALA A 235 -30.51 -1.56 -15.85
C ALA A 235 -31.60 -0.55 -15.48
N ALA A 236 -31.37 0.26 -14.45
CA ALA A 236 -32.31 1.30 -14.03
C ALA A 236 -32.48 2.38 -15.13
N LEU A 237 -31.37 2.88 -15.68
CA LEU A 237 -31.39 3.86 -16.78
C LEU A 237 -32.02 3.30 -18.03
N GLY A 238 -31.72 2.06 -18.38
CA GLY A 238 -32.32 1.33 -19.50
C GLY A 238 -33.83 1.15 -19.32
N GLY A 239 -34.29 0.83 -18.12
CA GLY A 239 -35.71 0.74 -17.78
C GLY A 239 -36.44 2.08 -17.94
N ILE A 240 -35.88 3.18 -17.43
CA ILE A 240 -36.44 4.53 -17.59
C ILE A 240 -36.48 4.93 -19.07
N GLY A 241 -35.41 4.65 -19.82
CA GLY A 241 -35.32 4.91 -21.25
C GLY A 241 -36.37 4.12 -22.04
N ALA A 242 -36.58 2.85 -21.73
CA ALA A 242 -37.57 2.01 -22.37
C ALA A 242 -39.01 2.54 -22.14
N VAL A 243 -39.34 2.91 -20.90
CA VAL A 243 -40.65 3.51 -20.57
C VAL A 243 -40.83 4.82 -21.30
N SER A 244 -39.84 5.68 -21.36
CA SER A 244 -39.88 6.97 -22.07
C SER A 244 -40.09 6.79 -23.57
N LEU A 245 -39.40 5.82 -24.19
CA LEU A 245 -39.61 5.47 -25.61
C LEU A 245 -41.01 4.94 -25.87
N LEU A 246 -41.57 4.15 -24.98
CA LEU A 246 -42.90 3.56 -25.09
C LEU A 246 -43.97 4.67 -25.03
N VAL A 247 -43.83 5.61 -24.11
CA VAL A 247 -44.72 6.79 -24.01
C VAL A 247 -44.63 7.67 -25.26
N ALA A 248 -43.41 7.90 -25.75
CA ALA A 248 -43.21 8.66 -27.00
C ALA A 248 -43.83 7.97 -28.22
N ALA A 249 -43.68 6.64 -28.34
CA ALA A 249 -44.27 5.86 -29.41
C ALA A 249 -45.80 5.92 -29.41
N ILE A 250 -46.44 5.83 -28.24
CA ILE A 250 -47.89 5.98 -28.08
C ILE A 250 -48.33 7.40 -28.49
N GLY A 251 -47.60 8.43 -28.08
CA GLY A 251 -47.87 9.81 -28.45
C GLY A 251 -47.82 10.05 -29.97
N ILE A 252 -46.79 9.50 -30.64
CA ILE A 252 -46.64 9.58 -32.09
C ILE A 252 -47.76 8.80 -32.80
N ALA A 253 -48.09 7.60 -32.33
CA ALA A 253 -49.19 6.82 -32.88
C ALA A 253 -50.54 7.56 -32.80
N ASN A 254 -50.84 8.18 -31.65
CA ASN A 254 -52.05 8.96 -31.49
C ASN A 254 -52.14 10.18 -32.45
N THR A 255 -51.03 10.91 -32.61
CA THR A 255 -50.98 12.05 -33.53
C THR A 255 -51.08 11.61 -35.00
N MET A 256 -50.44 10.50 -35.37
CA MET A 256 -50.57 9.93 -36.72
C MET A 256 -52.02 9.46 -37.02
N MET A 257 -52.65 8.77 -36.07
CA MET A 257 -54.05 8.34 -36.23
C MET A 257 -55.00 9.52 -36.40
N MET A 258 -54.81 10.60 -35.63
CA MET A 258 -55.60 11.81 -35.73
C MET A 258 -55.46 12.48 -37.09
N SER A 259 -54.23 12.58 -37.60
CA SER A 259 -53.90 13.13 -38.91
C SER A 259 -54.53 12.31 -40.07
N ILE A 260 -54.54 11.00 -39.99
CA ILE A 260 -55.16 10.13 -40.97
C ILE A 260 -56.67 10.27 -40.93
N TYR A 261 -57.26 10.38 -39.73
CA TYR A 261 -58.69 10.55 -39.53
C TYR A 261 -59.21 11.86 -40.10
N GLU A 262 -58.48 12.96 -39.94
CA GLU A 262 -58.80 14.28 -40.53
C GLU A 262 -58.77 14.28 -42.05
N ARG A 263 -57.71 13.61 -42.64
CA ARG A 263 -57.60 13.50 -44.15
C ARG A 263 -58.65 12.63 -44.81
N THR A 264 -59.22 11.68 -44.09
CA THR A 264 -60.25 10.78 -44.66
C THR A 264 -61.64 11.41 -44.56
N LYS A 265 -61.83 12.54 -43.92
CA LYS A 265 -63.10 13.30 -43.83
C LYS A 265 -63.27 14.42 -44.89
N GLU A 266 -62.17 14.77 -45.59
CA GLU A 266 -62.23 15.65 -46.78
C GLU A 266 -62.36 14.76 -48.04
#